data_bc67d4e2a9f70ee2f90358e5e6c46d5d
#
_entry.id   bc67d4e2a9f70ee2f90358e5e6c46d5d
#
_cell.length_a   1.000
_cell.length_b   1.000
_cell.length_c   1.000
_cell.angle_alpha   90.00
_cell.angle_beta   90.00
_cell.angle_gamma   90.00
#
_symmetry.space_group_name_H-M   'P 1'
#
loop_
_entity.id
_entity.type
_entity.pdbx_description
1 polymer ?
#
loop_
_entity_poly.entity_id
_entity_poly.type
_entity_poly.pdbx_seq_one_letter_code
_entity_poly.pdbx_strand_id
1 'polypeptide(L)'
;MREAGHTFLARMGKTKLRPGGIDATNWLLEKAKIQPSSKVLEVACNMGTTMILVAERYGCEVVGIDLDEAALEKACENIKKKKLEDKLSVVNGSAFALPFEDASFDVVINEAMLTMLIGEDKERALKEYSRVLKPGGVLLTHDVVFREKDPKVQHELMAGLSKAINVHVEPLTLAGWKETIEKHAFRTEQKHGDMTLLDPPGILHDEGAKGALKIMTNAMKKENRDMFTTMFDFFHDHAAQLGYVANFSTRV
;
A
#
# COMPACT_ATOMS: atom_id res chain seq x y z
N MET A 1 14.07 -4.62 -19.42
CA MET A 1 13.98 -4.16 -18.02
C MET A 1 13.30 -5.27 -17.22
N ARG A 2 13.78 -5.65 -16.03
CA ARG A 2 13.09 -6.65 -15.20
C ARG A 2 11.80 -6.03 -14.66
N GLU A 3 10.73 -6.82 -14.59
CA GLU A 3 9.41 -6.42 -14.06
C GLU A 3 9.50 -6.04 -12.57
N ALA A 4 8.75 -5.03 -12.12
CA ALA A 4 8.67 -4.66 -10.70
C ALA A 4 7.95 -5.73 -9.87
N GLY A 5 8.35 -5.94 -8.63
CA GLY A 5 7.83 -7.01 -7.76
C GLY A 5 6.32 -6.96 -7.57
N HIS A 6 5.74 -5.78 -7.37
CA HIS A 6 4.28 -5.62 -7.23
C HIS A 6 3.53 -5.95 -8.52
N THR A 7 4.04 -5.54 -9.69
CA THR A 7 3.47 -5.89 -11.00
C THR A 7 3.55 -7.39 -11.23
N PHE A 8 4.70 -8.00 -10.93
CA PHE A 8 4.90 -9.45 -10.99
C PHE A 8 3.88 -10.21 -10.12
N LEU A 9 3.72 -9.82 -8.86
CA LEU A 9 2.78 -10.46 -7.94
C LEU A 9 1.31 -10.28 -8.39
N ALA A 10 0.95 -9.10 -8.90
CA ALA A 10 -0.38 -8.84 -9.46
C ALA A 10 -0.66 -9.77 -10.66
N ARG A 11 0.31 -9.92 -11.57
CA ARG A 11 0.22 -10.83 -12.72
C ARG A 11 0.10 -12.31 -12.29
N MET A 12 0.71 -12.69 -11.16
CA MET A 12 0.57 -14.01 -10.58
C MET A 12 -0.81 -14.27 -9.96
N GLY A 13 -1.58 -13.22 -9.73
CA GLY A 13 -2.94 -13.28 -9.20
C GLY A 13 -3.10 -12.79 -7.77
N LYS A 14 -2.04 -12.21 -7.17
CA LYS A 14 -2.15 -11.59 -5.85
C LYS A 14 -2.89 -10.26 -5.96
N THR A 15 -3.87 -10.05 -5.07
CA THR A 15 -4.73 -8.84 -5.08
C THR A 15 -4.42 -7.90 -3.91
N LYS A 16 -3.84 -8.38 -2.82
CA LYS A 16 -3.39 -7.59 -1.66
C LYS A 16 -1.87 -7.44 -1.72
N LEU A 17 -1.40 -6.35 -2.34
CA LEU A 17 0.03 -6.10 -2.61
C LEU A 17 0.65 -5.24 -1.49
N ARG A 18 0.48 -5.64 -0.23
CA ARG A 18 0.88 -4.86 0.94
C ARG A 18 1.49 -5.72 2.05
N PRO A 19 2.44 -5.18 2.83
CA PRO A 19 3.30 -5.99 3.71
C PRO A 19 2.57 -6.78 4.79
N GLY A 20 1.55 -6.20 5.44
CA GLY A 20 0.78 -6.80 6.54
C GLY A 20 -0.59 -7.34 6.11
N GLY A 21 -0.81 -7.54 4.79
CA GLY A 21 -2.03 -8.11 4.26
C GLY A 21 -3.31 -7.34 4.62
N ILE A 22 -4.44 -8.04 4.54
CA ILE A 22 -5.76 -7.42 4.75
C ILE A 22 -6.00 -7.02 6.21
N ASP A 23 -5.36 -7.66 7.19
CA ASP A 23 -5.59 -7.37 8.61
C ASP A 23 -5.06 -6.00 9.04
N ALA A 24 -3.93 -5.58 8.50
CA ALA A 24 -3.40 -4.24 8.72
C ALA A 24 -4.32 -3.18 8.12
N THR A 25 -4.82 -3.41 6.90
CA THR A 25 -5.81 -2.53 6.26
C THR A 25 -7.11 -2.46 7.05
N ASN A 26 -7.63 -3.60 7.51
CA ASN A 26 -8.86 -3.64 8.31
C ASN A 26 -8.71 -2.80 9.60
N TRP A 27 -7.58 -2.93 10.30
CA TRP A 27 -7.32 -2.13 11.48
C TRP A 27 -7.33 -0.62 11.18
N LEU A 28 -6.73 -0.18 10.08
CA LEU A 28 -6.76 1.22 9.65
C LEU A 28 -8.18 1.70 9.36
N LEU A 29 -8.92 0.93 8.57
CA LEU A 29 -10.29 1.27 8.16
C LEU A 29 -11.27 1.31 9.35
N GLU A 30 -11.15 0.40 10.31
CA GLU A 30 -11.96 0.38 11.54
C GLU A 30 -11.71 1.62 12.40
N LYS A 31 -10.45 2.05 12.53
CA LYS A 31 -10.11 3.28 13.26
C LYS A 31 -10.59 4.54 12.55
N ALA A 32 -10.64 4.56 11.25
CA ALA A 32 -11.01 5.73 10.45
C ALA A 32 -12.48 6.14 10.59
N LYS A 33 -13.35 5.25 11.10
CA LYS A 33 -14.80 5.51 11.32
C LYS A 33 -15.47 6.11 10.08
N ILE A 34 -15.14 5.60 8.89
CA ILE A 34 -15.67 6.07 7.62
C ILE A 34 -17.21 6.00 7.63
N GLN A 35 -17.86 7.08 7.19
CA GLN A 35 -19.32 7.20 7.08
C GLN A 35 -19.73 7.16 5.60
N PRO A 36 -21.00 6.87 5.29
CA PRO A 36 -21.50 6.93 3.91
C PRO A 36 -21.34 8.31 3.23
N SER A 37 -21.25 9.38 4.03
CA SER A 37 -21.02 10.74 3.56
C SER A 37 -19.55 11.13 3.45
N SER A 38 -18.61 10.26 3.85
CA SER A 38 -17.18 10.55 3.78
C SER A 38 -16.69 10.57 2.33
N LYS A 39 -15.80 11.50 2.04
CA LYS A 39 -15.03 11.53 0.78
C LYS A 39 -13.66 10.92 1.02
N VAL A 40 -13.35 9.86 0.31
CA VAL A 40 -12.10 9.10 0.46
C VAL A 40 -11.26 9.24 -0.80
N LEU A 41 -9.96 9.47 -0.62
CA LEU A 41 -8.96 9.42 -1.70
C LEU A 41 -8.06 8.20 -1.47
N GLU A 42 -7.89 7.34 -2.47
CA GLU A 42 -6.84 6.31 -2.48
C GLU A 42 -5.73 6.73 -3.44
N VAL A 43 -4.52 6.96 -2.91
CA VAL A 43 -3.34 7.32 -3.71
C VAL A 43 -2.52 6.07 -4.01
N ALA A 44 -2.10 5.92 -5.27
CA ALA A 44 -1.54 4.69 -5.84
C ALA A 44 -2.56 3.53 -5.75
N CYS A 45 -3.77 3.78 -6.25
CA CYS A 45 -4.91 2.86 -6.13
C CYS A 45 -4.76 1.58 -6.96
N ASN A 46 -3.78 1.51 -7.86
CA ASN A 46 -3.53 0.36 -8.72
C ASN A 46 -4.83 -0.13 -9.39
N MET A 47 -5.17 -1.41 -9.24
CA MET A 47 -6.38 -2.01 -9.82
C MET A 47 -7.68 -1.74 -9.03
N GLY A 48 -7.66 -0.81 -8.05
CA GLY A 48 -8.82 -0.37 -7.28
C GLY A 48 -9.31 -1.35 -6.21
N THR A 49 -8.46 -2.25 -5.74
CA THR A 49 -8.88 -3.31 -4.79
C THR A 49 -9.35 -2.73 -3.46
N THR A 50 -8.61 -1.76 -2.89
CA THR A 50 -8.95 -1.15 -1.60
C THR A 50 -10.12 -0.18 -1.74
N MET A 51 -10.17 0.64 -2.81
CA MET A 51 -11.30 1.54 -3.03
C MET A 51 -12.63 0.78 -3.19
N ILE A 52 -12.63 -0.37 -3.88
CA ILE A 52 -13.80 -1.24 -3.99
C ILE A 52 -14.21 -1.77 -2.61
N LEU A 53 -13.25 -2.27 -1.82
CA LEU A 53 -13.50 -2.75 -0.46
C LEU A 53 -14.13 -1.65 0.42
N VAL A 54 -13.61 -0.42 0.34
CA VAL A 54 -14.09 0.73 1.12
C VAL A 54 -15.52 1.11 0.71
N ALA A 55 -15.80 1.20 -0.57
CA ALA A 55 -17.14 1.53 -1.06
C ALA A 55 -18.17 0.43 -0.73
N GLU A 56 -17.82 -0.86 -0.89
CA GLU A 56 -18.70 -1.98 -0.52
C GLU A 56 -19.00 -2.00 1.00
N ARG A 57 -18.01 -1.68 1.84
CA ARG A 57 -18.15 -1.74 3.30
C ARG A 57 -18.89 -0.54 3.89
N TYR A 58 -18.60 0.66 3.38
CA TYR A 58 -19.06 1.90 4.01
C TYR A 58 -20.08 2.68 3.17
N GLY A 59 -20.28 2.34 1.91
CA GLY A 59 -21.21 3.02 1.02
C GLY A 59 -20.80 4.46 0.63
N CYS A 60 -19.56 4.85 0.89
CA CYS A 60 -19.03 6.19 0.63
C CYS A 60 -18.47 6.34 -0.79
N GLU A 61 -18.22 7.59 -1.18
CA GLU A 61 -17.52 7.92 -2.42
C GLU A 61 -16.00 7.74 -2.25
N VAL A 62 -15.34 7.09 -3.22
CA VAL A 62 -13.89 6.96 -3.26
C VAL A 62 -13.35 7.38 -4.61
N VAL A 63 -12.36 8.26 -4.60
CA VAL A 63 -11.57 8.62 -5.78
C VAL A 63 -10.23 7.89 -5.68
N GLY A 64 -9.85 7.15 -6.72
CA GLY A 64 -8.53 6.56 -6.85
C GLY A 64 -7.64 7.40 -7.75
N ILE A 65 -6.35 7.52 -7.43
CA ILE A 65 -5.36 8.15 -8.31
C ILE A 65 -4.13 7.26 -8.46
N ASP A 66 -3.65 7.11 -9.68
CA ASP A 66 -2.43 6.36 -10.02
C ASP A 66 -1.75 6.96 -11.25
N LEU A 67 -0.45 6.69 -11.41
CA LEU A 67 0.32 7.06 -12.61
C LEU A 67 0.21 6.01 -13.72
N ASP A 68 -0.09 4.75 -13.37
CA ASP A 68 -0.14 3.63 -14.30
C ASP A 68 -1.53 3.54 -14.97
N GLU A 69 -1.61 4.02 -16.21
CA GLU A 69 -2.84 4.00 -17.00
C GLU A 69 -3.40 2.57 -17.19
N ALA A 70 -2.53 1.56 -17.35
CA ALA A 70 -2.98 0.18 -17.52
C ALA A 70 -3.58 -0.37 -16.21
N ALA A 71 -3.05 0.03 -15.06
CA ALA A 71 -3.64 -0.28 -13.75
C ALA A 71 -5.01 0.41 -13.59
N LEU A 72 -5.13 1.68 -14.00
CA LEU A 72 -6.39 2.42 -13.95
C LEU A 72 -7.46 1.84 -14.89
N GLU A 73 -7.10 1.42 -16.10
CA GLU A 73 -8.02 0.69 -16.99
C GLU A 73 -8.56 -0.56 -16.29
N LYS A 74 -7.68 -1.30 -15.61
CA LYS A 74 -8.07 -2.48 -14.85
C LYS A 74 -8.94 -2.15 -13.64
N ALA A 75 -8.68 -1.03 -12.96
CA ALA A 75 -9.54 -0.52 -11.90
C ALA A 75 -10.95 -0.22 -12.44
N CYS A 76 -11.08 0.48 -13.57
CA CYS A 76 -12.37 0.75 -14.22
C CYS A 76 -13.14 -0.55 -14.53
N GLU A 77 -12.47 -1.57 -15.09
CA GLU A 77 -13.09 -2.87 -15.33
C GLU A 77 -13.60 -3.53 -14.04
N ASN A 78 -12.80 -3.47 -12.96
CA ASN A 78 -13.15 -4.05 -11.68
C ASN A 78 -14.33 -3.31 -11.03
N ILE A 79 -14.35 -1.98 -11.09
CA ILE A 79 -15.44 -1.11 -10.62
C ILE A 79 -16.73 -1.47 -11.35
N LYS A 80 -16.70 -1.58 -12.68
CA LYS A 80 -17.84 -1.94 -13.51
C LYS A 80 -18.37 -3.33 -13.19
N LYS A 81 -17.49 -4.32 -12.99
CA LYS A 81 -17.87 -5.68 -12.57
C LYS A 81 -18.61 -5.70 -11.23
N LYS A 82 -18.30 -4.76 -10.36
CA LYS A 82 -18.91 -4.59 -9.03
C LYS A 82 -20.14 -3.69 -9.04
N LYS A 83 -20.45 -3.03 -10.17
CA LYS A 83 -21.55 -2.06 -10.31
C LYS A 83 -21.45 -0.91 -9.30
N LEU A 84 -20.26 -0.33 -9.18
CA LEU A 84 -19.94 0.74 -8.23
C LEU A 84 -19.55 2.05 -8.94
N GLU A 85 -19.90 2.22 -10.22
CA GLU A 85 -19.56 3.40 -11.03
C GLU A 85 -20.19 4.69 -10.50
N ASP A 86 -21.24 4.61 -9.72
CA ASP A 86 -21.88 5.73 -9.03
C ASP A 86 -21.12 6.22 -7.78
N LYS A 87 -20.20 5.42 -7.25
CA LYS A 87 -19.44 5.71 -6.03
C LYS A 87 -17.94 5.82 -6.24
N LEU A 88 -17.42 5.19 -7.27
CA LEU A 88 -15.99 5.07 -7.52
C LEU A 88 -15.59 5.76 -8.83
N SER A 89 -14.55 6.56 -8.76
CA SER A 89 -13.90 7.14 -9.93
C SER A 89 -12.38 7.02 -9.82
N VAL A 90 -11.69 7.03 -10.96
CA VAL A 90 -10.23 7.01 -11.01
C VAL A 90 -9.71 8.16 -11.85
N VAL A 91 -8.54 8.67 -11.46
CA VAL A 91 -7.84 9.80 -12.09
C VAL A 91 -6.41 9.39 -12.37
N ASN A 92 -5.89 9.67 -13.57
CA ASN A 92 -4.46 9.57 -13.83
C ASN A 92 -3.76 10.81 -13.27
N GLY A 93 -2.75 10.61 -12.41
CA GLY A 93 -2.05 11.72 -11.78
C GLY A 93 -1.01 11.29 -10.76
N SER A 94 -0.24 12.27 -10.30
CA SER A 94 0.90 12.09 -9.41
C SER A 94 0.55 12.38 -7.95
N ALA A 95 1.07 11.56 -7.03
CA ALA A 95 1.02 11.82 -5.58
C ALA A 95 1.74 13.10 -5.15
N PHE A 96 2.60 13.64 -6.01
CA PHE A 96 3.39 14.85 -5.75
C PHE A 96 2.70 16.15 -6.17
N ALA A 97 1.55 16.04 -6.85
CA ALA A 97 0.74 17.16 -7.31
C ALA A 97 -0.69 16.65 -7.52
N LEU A 98 -1.41 16.46 -6.41
CA LEU A 98 -2.78 15.95 -6.44
C LEU A 98 -3.73 16.99 -7.07
N PRO A 99 -4.51 16.62 -8.12
CA PRO A 99 -5.38 17.56 -8.83
C PRO A 99 -6.69 17.83 -8.08
N PHE A 100 -6.59 18.02 -6.77
CA PHE A 100 -7.74 18.25 -5.88
C PHE A 100 -7.54 19.50 -5.05
N GLU A 101 -8.63 20.13 -4.66
CA GLU A 101 -8.62 21.31 -3.81
C GLU A 101 -8.16 20.98 -2.38
N ASP A 102 -7.69 22.01 -1.67
CA ASP A 102 -7.33 21.90 -0.26
C ASP A 102 -8.55 21.47 0.56
N ALA A 103 -8.32 20.67 1.58
CA ALA A 103 -9.35 20.24 2.54
C ALA A 103 -10.61 19.62 1.87
N SER A 104 -10.44 18.82 0.82
CA SER A 104 -11.53 18.20 0.06
C SER A 104 -11.88 16.78 0.51
N PHE A 105 -10.98 16.08 1.23
CA PHE A 105 -11.18 14.70 1.66
C PHE A 105 -11.24 14.53 3.18
N ASP A 106 -12.06 13.59 3.63
CA ASP A 106 -12.13 13.16 5.01
C ASP A 106 -11.06 12.11 5.36
N VAL A 107 -10.73 11.27 4.37
CA VAL A 107 -9.75 10.19 4.49
C VAL A 107 -8.87 10.13 3.26
N VAL A 108 -7.55 9.99 3.46
CA VAL A 108 -6.58 9.63 2.42
C VAL A 108 -6.00 8.27 2.78
N ILE A 109 -5.99 7.35 1.82
CA ILE A 109 -5.40 6.00 1.94
C ILE A 109 -4.20 5.92 1.00
N ASN A 110 -3.07 5.44 1.51
CA ASN A 110 -1.90 5.12 0.71
C ASN A 110 -1.23 3.85 1.25
N GLU A 111 -1.30 2.76 0.51
CA GLU A 111 -0.76 1.47 0.94
C GLU A 111 0.40 1.02 0.05
N ALA A 112 1.50 0.63 0.69
CA ALA A 112 2.71 0.05 0.08
C ALA A 112 3.43 0.93 -0.96
N MET A 113 3.21 2.25 -0.95
CA MET A 113 3.82 3.17 -1.91
C MET A 113 4.86 4.08 -1.27
N LEU A 114 4.65 4.60 -0.04
CA LEU A 114 5.61 5.50 0.60
C LEU A 114 6.99 4.85 0.77
N THR A 115 7.05 3.54 1.00
CA THR A 115 8.30 2.77 1.01
C THR A 115 9.09 2.90 -0.30
N MET A 116 8.42 3.10 -1.44
CA MET A 116 9.04 3.22 -2.77
C MET A 116 9.50 4.65 -3.09
N LEU A 117 9.13 5.62 -2.28
CA LEU A 117 9.59 7.01 -2.41
C LEU A 117 10.91 7.20 -1.66
N ILE A 118 11.84 7.93 -2.26
CA ILE A 118 13.20 8.11 -1.77
C ILE A 118 13.41 9.57 -1.38
N GLY A 119 14.06 9.79 -0.23
CA GLY A 119 14.45 11.12 0.24
C GLY A 119 13.26 12.09 0.30
N GLU A 120 13.38 13.23 -0.39
CA GLU A 120 12.39 14.31 -0.37
C GLU A 120 11.03 13.94 -1.02
N ASP A 121 10.95 12.86 -1.79
CA ASP A 121 9.70 12.45 -2.43
C ASP A 121 8.65 11.99 -1.42
N LYS A 122 9.06 11.35 -0.29
CA LYS A 122 8.15 11.06 0.83
C LYS A 122 7.52 12.34 1.39
N GLU A 123 8.37 13.34 1.63
CA GLU A 123 7.97 14.64 2.18
C GLU A 123 6.99 15.37 1.24
N ARG A 124 7.25 15.34 -0.08
CA ARG A 124 6.38 15.92 -1.11
C ARG A 124 5.01 15.26 -1.12
N ALA A 125 4.95 13.93 -1.09
CA ALA A 125 3.70 13.20 -1.06
C ALA A 125 2.91 13.49 0.23
N LEU A 126 3.56 13.44 1.40
CA LEU A 126 2.92 13.72 2.68
C LEU A 126 2.41 15.16 2.80
N LYS A 127 3.09 16.13 2.19
CA LYS A 127 2.63 17.52 2.09
C LYS A 127 1.33 17.61 1.29
N GLU A 128 1.22 16.92 0.17
CA GLU A 128 0.00 16.87 -0.64
C GLU A 128 -1.13 16.16 0.11
N TYR A 129 -0.85 15.05 0.81
CA TYR A 129 -1.86 14.36 1.61
C TYR A 129 -2.39 15.25 2.74
N SER A 130 -1.50 15.99 3.43
CA SER A 130 -1.92 16.97 4.42
C SER A 130 -2.75 18.09 3.80
N ARG A 131 -2.39 18.60 2.62
CA ARG A 131 -3.11 19.68 1.93
C ARG A 131 -4.54 19.30 1.59
N VAL A 132 -4.74 18.14 0.97
CA VAL A 132 -6.07 17.71 0.50
C VAL A 132 -6.98 17.17 1.60
N LEU A 133 -6.43 16.75 2.74
CA LEU A 133 -7.23 16.34 3.90
C LEU A 133 -7.87 17.55 4.58
N LYS A 134 -9.10 17.39 5.05
CA LYS A 134 -9.76 18.36 5.94
C LYS A 134 -9.05 18.41 7.31
N PRO A 135 -9.11 19.53 8.05
CA PRO A 135 -8.71 19.53 9.45
C PRO A 135 -9.47 18.43 10.22
N GLY A 136 -8.74 17.63 11.01
CA GLY A 136 -9.29 16.44 11.68
C GLY A 136 -9.50 15.21 10.78
N GLY A 137 -9.29 15.33 9.46
CA GLY A 137 -9.27 14.19 8.54
C GLY A 137 -8.11 13.24 8.82
N VAL A 138 -8.16 12.03 8.25
CA VAL A 138 -7.19 10.99 8.58
C VAL A 138 -6.43 10.49 7.36
N LEU A 139 -5.12 10.29 7.53
CA LEU A 139 -4.24 9.62 6.60
C LEU A 139 -4.01 8.18 7.10
N LEU A 140 -4.24 7.21 6.24
CA LEU A 140 -4.03 5.79 6.49
C LEU A 140 -2.89 5.32 5.61
N THR A 141 -1.75 4.94 6.20
CA THR A 141 -0.63 4.37 5.43
C THR A 141 -0.25 2.98 5.92
N HIS A 142 0.26 2.15 5.02
CA HIS A 142 0.63 0.78 5.30
C HIS A 142 1.89 0.42 4.50
N ASP A 143 3.03 0.31 5.17
CA ASP A 143 4.35 0.23 4.56
C ASP A 143 5.26 -0.80 5.21
N VAL A 144 6.42 -1.05 4.60
CA VAL A 144 7.49 -1.88 5.18
C VAL A 144 8.18 -1.11 6.30
N VAL A 145 8.52 -1.80 7.37
CA VAL A 145 9.25 -1.23 8.51
C VAL A 145 10.53 -2.01 8.79
N PHE A 146 11.61 -1.32 9.11
CA PHE A 146 12.78 -1.91 9.71
C PHE A 146 12.55 -2.19 11.20
N ARG A 147 12.77 -3.44 11.60
CA ARG A 147 12.89 -3.85 13.01
C ARG A 147 14.34 -3.77 13.50
N GLU A 148 15.27 -3.83 12.54
CA GLU A 148 16.69 -3.67 12.76
C GLU A 148 17.04 -2.23 13.15
N LYS A 149 17.98 -2.07 14.09
CA LYS A 149 18.42 -0.77 14.61
C LYS A 149 19.77 -0.32 14.08
N ASP A 150 20.64 -1.26 13.68
CA ASP A 150 21.95 -0.94 13.13
C ASP A 150 21.82 -0.32 11.72
N PRO A 151 22.25 0.93 11.51
CA PRO A 151 22.13 1.60 10.21
C PRO A 151 22.89 0.89 9.08
N LYS A 152 23.97 0.18 9.38
CA LYS A 152 24.71 -0.59 8.36
C LYS A 152 23.89 -1.77 7.89
N VAL A 153 23.27 -2.51 8.80
CA VAL A 153 22.40 -3.63 8.48
C VAL A 153 21.14 -3.13 7.75
N GLN A 154 20.57 -2.01 8.16
CA GLN A 154 19.45 -1.38 7.43
C GLN A 154 19.81 -1.05 5.98
N HIS A 155 21.02 -0.52 5.75
CA HIS A 155 21.50 -0.22 4.39
C HIS A 155 21.64 -1.49 3.53
N GLU A 156 22.17 -2.57 4.08
CA GLU A 156 22.27 -3.88 3.41
C GLU A 156 20.90 -4.47 3.11
N LEU A 157 19.97 -4.43 4.07
CA LEU A 157 18.59 -4.88 3.90
C LEU A 157 17.85 -4.07 2.83
N MET A 158 18.04 -2.75 2.80
CA MET A 158 17.42 -1.87 1.80
C MET A 158 17.93 -2.21 0.39
N ALA A 159 19.23 -2.42 0.23
CA ALA A 159 19.82 -2.82 -1.05
C ALA A 159 19.32 -4.22 -1.48
N GLY A 160 19.28 -5.18 -0.56
CA GLY A 160 18.75 -6.52 -0.78
C GLY A 160 17.28 -6.51 -1.17
N LEU A 161 16.45 -5.77 -0.44
CA LEU A 161 15.02 -5.62 -0.73
C LEU A 161 14.79 -4.99 -2.10
N SER A 162 15.49 -3.89 -2.41
CA SER A 162 15.40 -3.22 -3.71
C SER A 162 15.75 -4.18 -4.86
N LYS A 163 16.77 -5.01 -4.67
CA LYS A 163 17.17 -6.04 -5.65
C LYS A 163 16.12 -7.15 -5.77
N ALA A 164 15.59 -7.63 -4.65
CA ALA A 164 14.62 -8.73 -4.63
C ALA A 164 13.32 -8.35 -5.35
N ILE A 165 12.81 -7.13 -5.12
CA ILE A 165 11.55 -6.68 -5.72
C ILE A 165 11.75 -5.84 -7.00
N ASN A 166 13.00 -5.63 -7.42
CA ASN A 166 13.36 -4.83 -8.60
C ASN A 166 12.74 -3.41 -8.61
N VAL A 167 12.68 -2.78 -7.45
CA VAL A 167 12.22 -1.39 -7.23
C VAL A 167 13.08 -0.76 -6.16
N HIS A 168 13.51 0.47 -6.35
CA HIS A 168 14.15 1.23 -5.28
C HIS A 168 13.18 1.44 -4.13
N VAL A 169 13.64 1.18 -2.91
CA VAL A 169 12.84 1.33 -1.69
C VAL A 169 13.67 1.95 -0.57
N GLU A 170 12.99 2.66 0.29
CA GLU A 170 13.55 3.26 1.50
C GLU A 170 12.58 3.06 2.68
N PRO A 171 12.52 1.84 3.25
CA PRO A 171 11.79 1.61 4.49
C PRO A 171 12.39 2.43 5.63
N LEU A 172 11.58 2.79 6.61
CA LEU A 172 12.03 3.47 7.82
C LEU A 172 11.80 2.58 9.04
N THR A 173 12.38 2.93 10.18
CA THR A 173 12.02 2.36 11.48
C THR A 173 10.63 2.85 11.92
N LEU A 174 10.03 2.25 12.96
CA LEU A 174 8.77 2.74 13.53
C LEU A 174 8.85 4.22 13.92
N ALA A 175 9.93 4.60 14.62
CA ALA A 175 10.16 6.00 14.99
C ALA A 175 10.35 6.90 13.76
N GLY A 176 11.11 6.43 12.77
CA GLY A 176 11.34 7.17 11.52
C GLY A 176 10.04 7.41 10.74
N TRP A 177 9.18 6.41 10.60
CA TRP A 177 7.86 6.59 9.96
C TRP A 177 7.00 7.61 10.70
N LYS A 178 6.93 7.50 12.04
CA LYS A 178 6.16 8.43 12.86
C LYS A 178 6.68 9.86 12.71
N GLU A 179 7.99 10.07 12.87
CA GLU A 179 8.63 11.38 12.74
C GLU A 179 8.40 11.99 11.36
N THR A 180 8.60 11.22 10.29
CA THR A 180 8.42 11.68 8.91
C THR A 180 6.98 12.13 8.65
N ILE A 181 5.99 11.36 9.12
CA ILE A 181 4.57 11.72 8.94
C ILE A 181 4.20 12.94 9.81
N GLU A 182 4.63 12.99 11.06
CA GLU A 182 4.24 14.06 12.01
C GLU A 182 4.83 15.43 11.66
N LYS A 183 5.91 15.51 10.87
CA LYS A 183 6.42 16.78 10.29
C LYS A 183 5.40 17.50 9.41
N HIS A 184 4.38 16.80 8.91
CA HIS A 184 3.38 17.34 7.99
C HIS A 184 2.02 17.62 8.65
N ALA A 185 2.03 18.08 9.89
CA ALA A 185 0.84 18.39 10.68
C ALA A 185 -0.08 17.17 10.93
N PHE A 186 0.52 16.04 11.26
CA PHE A 186 -0.19 14.84 11.68
C PHE A 186 0.13 14.45 13.12
N ARG A 187 -0.79 13.72 13.74
CA ARG A 187 -0.58 12.95 14.97
C ARG A 187 -0.80 11.48 14.64
N THR A 188 0.20 10.62 14.87
CA THR A 188 0.24 9.27 14.36
C THR A 188 0.18 8.22 15.46
N GLU A 189 -0.73 7.26 15.30
CA GLU A 189 -0.78 5.99 16.01
C GLU A 189 -0.34 4.87 15.08
N GLN A 190 0.43 3.91 15.61
CA GLN A 190 1.03 2.84 14.82
C GLN A 190 0.58 1.45 15.30
N LYS A 191 0.28 0.56 14.34
CA LYS A 191 0.25 -0.89 14.53
C LYS A 191 1.35 -1.49 13.67
N HIS A 192 2.03 -2.51 14.15
CA HIS A 192 3.08 -3.20 13.40
C HIS A 192 3.03 -4.70 13.66
N GLY A 193 3.66 -5.46 12.79
CA GLY A 193 3.68 -6.93 12.88
C GLY A 193 4.56 -7.55 11.82
N ASP A 194 4.46 -8.88 11.70
CA ASP A 194 5.21 -9.67 10.75
C ASP A 194 4.75 -9.40 9.32
N MET A 195 5.68 -9.46 8.38
CA MET A 195 5.35 -9.32 6.96
C MET A 195 4.67 -10.60 6.47
N THR A 196 3.46 -10.45 5.90
CA THR A 196 2.63 -11.59 5.43
C THR A 196 2.53 -11.68 3.91
N LEU A 197 3.19 -10.77 3.19
CA LEU A 197 3.02 -10.58 1.73
C LEU A 197 3.25 -11.87 0.92
N LEU A 198 4.28 -12.65 1.23
CA LEU A 198 4.64 -13.91 0.58
C LEU A 198 4.64 -15.11 1.54
N ASP A 199 4.31 -14.91 2.80
CA ASP A 199 4.12 -15.99 3.76
C ASP A 199 2.93 -16.89 3.35
N PRO A 200 3.10 -18.23 3.25
CA PRO A 200 2.03 -19.10 2.78
C PRO A 200 0.70 -19.00 3.56
N PRO A 201 0.68 -18.97 4.91
CA PRO A 201 -0.51 -18.63 5.67
C PRO A 201 -1.10 -17.27 5.33
N GLY A 202 -0.26 -16.24 5.16
CA GLY A 202 -0.69 -14.90 4.78
C GLY A 202 -1.33 -14.86 3.39
N ILE A 203 -0.75 -15.53 2.40
CA ILE A 203 -1.32 -15.66 1.06
C ILE A 203 -2.69 -16.36 1.13
N LEU A 204 -2.80 -17.44 1.91
CA LEU A 204 -4.06 -18.16 2.08
C LEU A 204 -5.13 -17.28 2.73
N HIS A 205 -4.76 -16.53 3.75
CA HIS A 205 -5.66 -15.60 4.45
C HIS A 205 -6.13 -14.46 3.54
N ASP A 206 -5.21 -13.85 2.81
CA ASP A 206 -5.49 -12.70 1.93
C ASP A 206 -6.32 -13.07 0.70
N GLU A 207 -5.99 -14.18 0.03
CA GLU A 207 -6.49 -14.51 -1.30
C GLU A 207 -7.49 -15.68 -1.29
N GLY A 208 -7.64 -16.35 -0.14
CA GLY A 208 -8.42 -17.58 0.01
C GLY A 208 -7.77 -18.77 -0.70
N ALA A 209 -8.30 -19.98 -0.50
CA ALA A 209 -7.72 -21.21 -1.04
C ALA A 209 -7.57 -21.20 -2.57
N LYS A 210 -8.58 -20.68 -3.29
CA LYS A 210 -8.56 -20.61 -4.76
C LYS A 210 -7.49 -19.62 -5.28
N GLY A 211 -7.38 -18.45 -4.64
CA GLY A 211 -6.36 -17.45 -4.98
C GLY A 211 -4.96 -17.95 -4.67
N ALA A 212 -4.77 -18.52 -3.49
CA ALA A 212 -3.49 -19.11 -3.08
C ALA A 212 -3.02 -20.21 -4.06
N LEU A 213 -3.90 -21.13 -4.43
CA LEU A 213 -3.58 -22.17 -5.42
C LEU A 213 -3.18 -21.58 -6.78
N LYS A 214 -3.90 -20.55 -7.24
CA LYS A 214 -3.56 -19.85 -8.50
C LYS A 214 -2.17 -19.23 -8.44
N ILE A 215 -1.84 -18.53 -7.34
CA ILE A 215 -0.52 -17.90 -7.14
C ILE A 215 0.57 -18.96 -7.15
N MET A 216 0.41 -20.03 -6.37
CA MET A 216 1.40 -21.13 -6.29
C MET A 216 1.59 -21.82 -7.65
N THR A 217 0.51 -22.10 -8.37
CA THR A 217 0.59 -22.69 -9.72
C THR A 217 1.35 -21.78 -10.68
N ASN A 218 1.10 -20.46 -10.63
CA ASN A 218 1.81 -19.50 -11.45
C ASN A 218 3.28 -19.36 -11.03
N ALA A 219 3.60 -19.42 -9.74
CA ALA A 219 4.96 -19.38 -9.21
C ALA A 219 5.83 -20.55 -9.70
N MET A 220 5.23 -21.73 -9.88
CA MET A 220 5.93 -22.93 -10.34
C MET A 220 6.28 -22.91 -11.83
N LYS A 221 5.69 -22.03 -12.63
CA LYS A 221 6.03 -21.89 -14.06
C LYS A 221 7.48 -21.43 -14.22
N LYS A 222 8.17 -21.99 -15.22
CA LYS A 222 9.61 -21.75 -15.47
C LYS A 222 9.95 -20.26 -15.53
N GLU A 223 9.13 -19.48 -16.23
CA GLU A 223 9.31 -18.04 -16.43
C GLU A 223 9.15 -17.19 -15.15
N ASN A 224 8.50 -17.73 -14.13
CA ASN A 224 8.19 -16.99 -12.88
C ASN A 224 9.04 -17.45 -11.69
N ARG A 225 9.55 -18.70 -11.74
CA ARG A 225 10.19 -19.37 -10.60
C ARG A 225 11.32 -18.54 -10.00
N ASP A 226 12.25 -18.07 -10.81
CA ASP A 226 13.45 -17.39 -10.33
C ASP A 226 13.10 -16.10 -9.55
N MET A 227 12.17 -15.30 -10.09
CA MET A 227 11.76 -14.06 -9.43
C MET A 227 10.96 -14.35 -8.15
N PHE A 228 10.03 -15.32 -8.21
CA PHE A 228 9.25 -15.70 -7.04
C PHE A 228 10.14 -16.22 -5.92
N THR A 229 11.07 -17.15 -6.23
CA THR A 229 12.00 -17.72 -5.25
C THR A 229 12.90 -16.63 -4.67
N THR A 230 13.47 -15.74 -5.50
CA THR A 230 14.29 -14.63 -5.01
C THR A 230 13.54 -13.75 -4.00
N MET A 231 12.28 -13.40 -4.29
CA MET A 231 11.46 -12.60 -3.37
C MET A 231 11.11 -13.38 -2.11
N PHE A 232 10.68 -14.63 -2.26
CA PHE A 232 10.27 -15.49 -1.15
C PHE A 232 11.44 -15.72 -0.18
N ASP A 233 12.60 -16.13 -0.69
CA ASP A 233 13.79 -16.40 0.13
C ASP A 233 14.23 -15.12 0.85
N PHE A 234 14.27 -13.98 0.16
CA PHE A 234 14.63 -12.71 0.79
C PHE A 234 13.71 -12.37 1.96
N PHE A 235 12.40 -12.44 1.78
CA PHE A 235 11.45 -12.12 2.85
C PHE A 235 11.49 -13.14 3.99
N HIS A 236 11.71 -14.43 3.68
CA HIS A 236 11.84 -15.47 4.67
C HIS A 236 13.11 -15.30 5.53
N ASP A 237 14.25 -15.11 4.88
CA ASP A 237 15.56 -14.99 5.55
C ASP A 237 15.65 -13.73 6.42
N HIS A 238 14.92 -12.68 6.07
CA HIS A 238 14.92 -11.39 6.78
C HIS A 238 13.64 -11.11 7.57
N ALA A 239 12.81 -12.13 7.85
CA ALA A 239 11.54 -11.98 8.55
C ALA A 239 11.67 -11.37 9.96
N ALA A 240 12.79 -11.62 10.65
CA ALA A 240 13.07 -11.02 11.96
C ALA A 240 13.43 -9.52 11.89
N GLN A 241 13.98 -9.06 10.77
CA GLN A 241 14.54 -7.71 10.57
C GLN A 241 13.58 -6.78 9.84
N LEU A 242 12.60 -7.34 9.12
CA LEU A 242 11.57 -6.61 8.37
C LEU A 242 10.18 -6.94 8.92
N GLY A 243 9.30 -5.98 8.81
CA GLY A 243 7.90 -6.14 9.18
C GLY A 243 7.02 -5.17 8.41
N TYR A 244 5.75 -5.07 8.83
CA TYR A 244 4.88 -4.00 8.37
C TYR A 244 4.63 -2.97 9.45
N VAL A 245 4.33 -1.75 9.04
CA VAL A 245 3.73 -0.70 9.86
C VAL A 245 2.46 -0.20 9.19
N ALA A 246 1.40 -0.08 9.97
CA ALA A 246 0.17 0.62 9.61
C ALA A 246 0.09 1.89 10.46
N ASN A 247 0.08 3.05 9.81
CA ASN A 247 0.02 4.35 10.47
C ASN A 247 -1.38 4.95 10.31
N PHE A 248 -2.05 5.17 11.41
CA PHE A 248 -3.28 5.95 11.49
C PHE A 248 -2.91 7.36 11.95
N SER A 249 -3.05 8.34 11.07
CA SER A 249 -2.55 9.70 11.30
C SER A 249 -3.67 10.71 11.16
N THR A 250 -3.96 11.47 12.22
CA THR A 250 -4.98 12.53 12.21
C THR A 250 -4.33 13.86 11.89
N ARG A 251 -4.88 14.59 10.92
CA ARG A 251 -4.45 15.96 10.59
C ARG A 251 -4.80 16.91 11.73
N VAL A 252 -3.79 17.63 12.27
CA VAL A 252 -3.92 18.61 13.36
C VAL A 252 -3.98 20.03 12.84
#